data_9131aaea4dc298ca4ca49e96c7e9cc3c
#
_entry.id   9131aaea4dc298ca4ca49e96c7e9cc3c
#
_cell.length_a   1.000
_cell.length_b   1.000
_cell.length_c   1.000
_cell.angle_alpha   90.00
_cell.angle_beta   90.00
_cell.angle_gamma   90.00
#
_symmetry.space_group_name_H-M   'P 1'
#
loop_
_entity.id
_entity.type
_entity.pdbx_description
1 polymer ?
#
loop_
_entity_poly.entity_id
_entity_poly.type
_entity_poly.pdbx_seq_one_letter_code
_entity_poly.pdbx_strand_id
1 'polypeptide(L)'
;MKFFQKYLSVWVILCMIIGVSIGHFFPMIPNILNKFEYAGISIPMAVLIWIMIYPMMIKVDFKSVKYISKNPKGLFVTWIVNWLIKPFTMYGIACLFFFGLFRAFIPVELATEYLAGAVLLGAAPCTAMVFVWSSLTQGNPVYTVVQVATNDIIILFAFGPIVKFLLGVSNVAVPFNTIFLSVVLFVVIPLVGGIITRMAVIRKHDENYLNQQFLNKFDSVTTIGLLLTLVLIFMFQSEVILKNPIHILLIVLVRIANKTKGRFL
;
A
#
# COMPACT_ATOMS: atom_id res chain seq x y z
N MET A 1 15.56 5.84 15.69
CA MET A 1 14.32 5.29 15.09
C MET A 1 13.03 5.90 15.63
N LYS A 2 12.85 6.06 16.95
CA LYS A 2 11.63 6.69 17.53
C LYS A 2 11.30 8.10 16.98
N PHE A 3 12.32 8.90 16.64
CA PHE A 3 12.13 10.25 16.09
C PHE A 3 11.47 10.23 14.69
N PHE A 4 11.98 9.41 13.77
CA PHE A 4 11.39 9.28 12.42
C PHE A 4 9.95 8.76 12.45
N GLN A 5 9.66 7.78 13.30
CA GLN A 5 8.32 7.23 13.45
C GLN A 5 7.35 8.24 14.08
N LYS A 6 7.81 9.04 15.06
CA LYS A 6 7.01 10.06 15.73
C LYS A 6 6.57 11.18 14.77
N TYR A 7 7.45 11.57 13.85
CA TYR A 7 7.20 12.65 12.87
C TYR A 7 7.01 12.14 11.44
N LEU A 8 6.59 10.87 11.27
CA LEU A 8 6.44 10.25 9.96
C LEU A 8 5.54 11.08 9.02
N SER A 9 4.44 11.64 9.52
CA SER A 9 3.55 12.49 8.71
C SER A 9 4.25 13.75 8.18
N VAL A 10 5.14 14.35 8.97
CA VAL A 10 5.91 15.53 8.53
C VAL A 10 6.91 15.14 7.46
N TRP A 11 7.61 14.01 7.63
CA TRP A 11 8.53 13.48 6.63
C TRP A 11 7.84 13.14 5.32
N VAL A 12 6.64 12.55 5.38
CA VAL A 12 5.81 12.27 4.20
C VAL A 12 5.49 13.55 3.45
N ILE A 13 5.00 14.60 4.14
CA ILE A 13 4.69 15.89 3.51
C ILE A 13 5.94 16.52 2.89
N LEU A 14 7.08 16.48 3.59
CA LEU A 14 8.35 16.97 3.05
C LEU A 14 8.76 16.23 1.77
N CYS A 15 8.68 14.89 1.77
CA CYS A 15 8.98 14.09 0.58
C CYS A 15 8.04 14.38 -0.60
N MET A 16 6.76 14.64 -0.32
CA MET A 16 5.80 15.07 -1.34
C MET A 16 6.22 16.40 -1.98
N ILE A 17 6.53 17.40 -1.15
CA ILE A 17 6.97 18.74 -1.63
C ILE A 17 8.28 18.60 -2.42
N ILE A 18 9.26 17.88 -1.90
CA ILE A 18 10.54 17.63 -2.56
C ILE A 18 10.34 16.93 -3.90
N GLY A 19 9.53 15.86 -3.93
CA GLY A 19 9.23 15.11 -5.15
C GLY A 19 8.60 15.98 -6.22
N VAL A 20 7.54 16.74 -5.89
CA VAL A 20 6.89 17.67 -6.83
C VAL A 20 7.87 18.74 -7.30
N SER A 21 8.67 19.30 -6.40
CA SER A 21 9.66 20.32 -6.75
C SER A 21 10.72 19.78 -7.72
N ILE A 22 11.28 18.62 -7.44
CA ILE A 22 12.27 17.99 -8.34
C ILE A 22 11.64 17.70 -9.71
N GLY A 23 10.43 17.13 -9.76
CA GLY A 23 9.76 16.83 -11.03
C GLY A 23 9.43 18.08 -11.85
N HIS A 24 9.11 19.20 -11.18
CA HIS A 24 8.80 20.45 -11.85
C HIS A 24 10.05 21.22 -12.34
N PHE A 25 11.06 21.39 -11.46
CA PHE A 25 12.25 22.16 -11.80
C PHE A 25 13.28 21.37 -12.63
N PHE A 26 13.28 20.05 -12.50
CA PHE A 26 14.21 19.16 -13.19
C PHE A 26 13.48 18.04 -13.96
N PRO A 27 12.66 18.37 -14.97
CA PRO A 27 11.86 17.36 -15.70
C PRO A 27 12.71 16.32 -16.43
N MET A 28 14.00 16.60 -16.60
CA MET A 28 14.96 15.65 -17.18
C MET A 28 15.12 14.39 -16.32
N ILE A 29 15.03 14.52 -14.98
CA ILE A 29 15.21 13.40 -14.06
C ILE A 29 14.09 12.37 -14.21
N PRO A 30 12.79 12.71 -14.07
CA PRO A 30 11.72 11.75 -14.30
C PRO A 30 11.73 11.19 -15.74
N ASN A 31 12.08 11.96 -16.74
CA ASN A 31 12.19 11.50 -18.12
C ASN A 31 13.29 10.45 -18.32
N ILE A 32 14.43 10.60 -17.64
CA ILE A 32 15.51 9.59 -17.66
C ILE A 32 15.03 8.32 -16.93
N LEU A 33 14.42 8.46 -15.77
CA LEU A 33 13.95 7.33 -14.97
C LEU A 33 12.81 6.55 -15.66
N ASN A 34 11.94 7.23 -16.43
CA ASN A 34 10.90 6.61 -17.24
C ASN A 34 11.46 5.76 -18.39
N LYS A 35 12.71 6.00 -18.86
CA LYS A 35 13.36 5.13 -19.83
C LYS A 35 13.64 3.74 -19.27
N PHE A 36 13.72 3.59 -17.96
CA PHE A 36 13.87 2.32 -17.26
C PHE A 36 12.51 1.70 -16.88
N GLU A 37 11.53 1.83 -17.78
CA GLU A 37 10.23 1.19 -17.65
C GLU A 37 10.17 -0.09 -18.48
N TYR A 38 9.66 -1.15 -17.87
CA TYR A 38 9.44 -2.43 -18.55
C TYR A 38 8.02 -2.94 -18.25
N ALA A 39 7.25 -3.21 -19.30
CA ALA A 39 5.87 -3.69 -19.21
C ALA A 39 4.95 -2.80 -18.32
N GLY A 40 5.11 -1.47 -18.36
CA GLY A 40 4.34 -0.53 -17.54
C GLY A 40 4.81 -0.42 -16.08
N ILE A 41 5.97 -0.98 -15.75
CA ILE A 41 6.53 -0.95 -14.38
C ILE A 41 7.87 -0.21 -14.40
N SER A 42 7.96 0.87 -13.63
CA SER A 42 9.22 1.59 -13.42
C SER A 42 10.19 0.73 -12.60
N ILE A 43 11.33 0.36 -13.19
CA ILE A 43 12.36 -0.47 -12.52
C ILE A 43 12.91 0.22 -11.27
N PRO A 44 13.25 1.53 -11.26
CA PRO A 44 13.72 2.22 -10.06
C PRO A 44 12.69 2.14 -8.92
N MET A 45 11.40 2.33 -9.23
CA MET A 45 10.33 2.22 -8.25
C MET A 45 10.18 0.78 -7.75
N ALA A 46 10.26 -0.21 -8.64
CA ALA A 46 10.21 -1.62 -8.28
C ALA A 46 11.30 -2.00 -7.28
N VAL A 47 12.53 -1.55 -7.51
CA VAL A 47 13.67 -1.80 -6.60
C VAL A 47 13.42 -1.20 -5.22
N LEU A 48 12.94 0.05 -5.14
CA LEU A 48 12.64 0.70 -3.85
C LEU A 48 11.49 -0.01 -3.11
N ILE A 49 10.45 -0.40 -3.83
CA ILE A 49 9.34 -1.18 -3.25
C ILE A 49 9.86 -2.52 -2.70
N TRP A 50 10.74 -3.21 -3.44
CA TRP A 50 11.35 -4.46 -2.96
C TRP A 50 12.19 -4.26 -1.71
N ILE A 51 13.03 -3.24 -1.67
CA ILE A 51 13.83 -2.88 -0.49
C ILE A 51 12.93 -2.62 0.72
N MET A 52 11.76 -2.03 0.52
CA MET A 52 10.79 -1.74 1.57
C MET A 52 10.01 -2.98 2.02
N ILE A 53 9.52 -3.79 1.06
CA ILE A 53 8.62 -4.92 1.35
C ILE A 53 9.38 -6.14 1.85
N TYR A 54 10.57 -6.41 1.32
CA TYR A 54 11.33 -7.62 1.62
C TYR A 54 11.59 -7.85 3.12
N PRO A 55 12.07 -6.86 3.90
CA PRO A 55 12.23 -7.04 5.35
C PRO A 55 10.90 -7.30 6.07
N MET A 56 9.78 -6.76 5.57
CA MET A 56 8.46 -7.01 6.13
C MET A 56 8.03 -8.46 5.89
N MET A 57 8.32 -9.02 4.70
CA MET A 57 8.03 -10.41 4.38
C MET A 57 8.85 -11.40 5.21
N ILE A 58 10.09 -11.05 5.60
CA ILE A 58 10.88 -11.88 6.54
C ILE A 58 10.25 -11.93 7.95
N LYS A 59 9.53 -10.88 8.36
CA LYS A 59 8.81 -10.84 9.66
C LYS A 59 7.61 -11.78 9.70
N VAL A 60 7.09 -12.23 8.57
CA VAL A 60 5.94 -13.12 8.50
C VAL A 60 6.26 -14.47 9.13
N ASP A 61 5.58 -14.82 10.21
CA ASP A 61 5.71 -16.09 10.90
C ASP A 61 4.47 -16.96 10.72
N PHE A 62 4.57 -17.94 9.82
CA PHE A 62 3.47 -18.87 9.55
C PHE A 62 3.16 -19.83 10.71
N LYS A 63 4.09 -20.03 11.66
CA LYS A 63 3.84 -20.85 12.86
C LYS A 63 2.86 -20.12 13.79
N SER A 64 3.00 -18.83 13.93
CA SER A 64 2.09 -17.98 14.71
C SER A 64 0.67 -17.97 14.14
N VAL A 65 0.49 -18.13 12.82
CA VAL A 65 -0.82 -18.29 12.18
C VAL A 65 -1.58 -19.49 12.75
N LYS A 66 -0.89 -20.61 12.94
CA LYS A 66 -1.48 -21.84 13.52
C LYS A 66 -1.90 -21.64 14.99
N TYR A 67 -1.21 -20.78 15.74
CA TYR A 67 -1.53 -20.53 17.14
C TYR A 67 -2.79 -19.67 17.33
N ILE A 68 -3.01 -18.69 16.46
CA ILE A 68 -4.16 -17.77 16.52
C ILE A 68 -5.43 -18.40 15.95
N SER A 69 -5.32 -19.50 15.18
CA SER A 69 -6.50 -20.23 14.70
C SER A 69 -7.39 -20.77 15.82
N LYS A 70 -6.92 -20.77 17.08
CA LYS A 70 -7.72 -21.11 18.27
C LYS A 70 -8.75 -20.04 18.66
N ASN A 71 -8.57 -18.78 18.24
CA ASN A 71 -9.53 -17.67 18.42
C ASN A 71 -9.72 -16.89 17.12
N PRO A 72 -10.42 -17.47 16.12
CA PRO A 72 -10.48 -16.89 14.77
C PRO A 72 -11.42 -15.69 14.64
N LYS A 73 -12.25 -15.37 15.67
CA LYS A 73 -13.27 -14.31 15.59
C LYS A 73 -12.72 -12.97 15.09
N GLY A 74 -11.62 -12.49 15.66
CA GLY A 74 -11.02 -11.24 15.24
C GLY A 74 -10.42 -11.28 13.82
N LEU A 75 -9.88 -12.43 13.39
CA LEU A 75 -9.41 -12.62 12.02
C LEU A 75 -10.57 -12.51 11.03
N PHE A 76 -11.68 -13.21 11.30
CA PHE A 76 -12.87 -13.13 10.46
C PHE A 76 -13.44 -11.72 10.34
N VAL A 77 -13.55 -11.00 11.46
CA VAL A 77 -14.02 -9.60 11.43
C VAL A 77 -13.12 -8.75 10.56
N THR A 78 -11.81 -8.86 10.72
CA THR A 78 -10.85 -8.09 9.91
C THR A 78 -10.90 -8.46 8.43
N TRP A 79 -11.07 -9.74 8.10
CA TRP A 79 -11.20 -10.19 6.71
C TRP A 79 -12.47 -9.65 6.06
N ILE A 80 -13.62 -9.75 6.75
CA ILE A 80 -14.88 -9.18 6.27
C ILE A 80 -14.75 -7.68 6.05
N VAL A 81 -14.18 -6.95 7.00
CA VAL A 81 -14.01 -5.50 6.89
C VAL A 81 -13.06 -5.15 5.74
N ASN A 82 -11.91 -5.79 5.63
CA ASN A 82 -10.91 -5.45 4.63
C ASN A 82 -11.28 -5.87 3.22
N TRP A 83 -11.94 -7.02 3.06
CA TRP A 83 -12.15 -7.62 1.74
C TRP A 83 -13.58 -7.52 1.23
N LEU A 84 -14.57 -7.41 2.13
CA LEU A 84 -15.96 -7.29 1.75
C LEU A 84 -16.50 -5.87 1.96
N ILE A 85 -16.25 -5.24 3.11
CA ILE A 85 -16.85 -3.93 3.42
C ILE A 85 -16.04 -2.80 2.78
N LYS A 86 -14.75 -2.73 3.03
CA LYS A 86 -13.88 -1.60 2.65
C LYS A 86 -13.83 -1.33 1.13
N PRO A 87 -13.63 -2.32 0.23
CA PRO A 87 -13.61 -2.07 -1.21
C PRO A 87 -14.94 -1.52 -1.73
N PHE A 88 -16.05 -2.12 -1.31
CA PHE A 88 -17.39 -1.73 -1.76
C PHE A 88 -17.83 -0.37 -1.21
N THR A 89 -17.52 -0.08 0.06
CA THR A 89 -17.80 1.25 0.63
C THR A 89 -16.95 2.32 -0.03
N MET A 90 -15.68 2.03 -0.34
CA MET A 90 -14.81 2.98 -1.06
C MET A 90 -15.35 3.24 -2.46
N TYR A 91 -15.74 2.20 -3.19
CA TYR A 91 -16.39 2.33 -4.49
C TYR A 91 -17.65 3.19 -4.43
N GLY A 92 -18.59 2.87 -3.52
CA GLY A 92 -19.84 3.61 -3.37
C GLY A 92 -19.62 5.08 -2.99
N ILE A 93 -18.70 5.37 -2.07
CA ILE A 93 -18.36 6.73 -1.69
C ILE A 93 -17.68 7.47 -2.85
N ALA A 94 -16.74 6.84 -3.54
CA ALA A 94 -16.06 7.42 -4.68
C ALA A 94 -17.06 7.74 -5.83
N CYS A 95 -17.99 6.84 -6.13
CA CYS A 95 -19.07 7.10 -7.09
C CYS A 95 -19.93 8.30 -6.68
N LEU A 96 -20.37 8.35 -5.42
CA LEU A 96 -21.18 9.45 -4.92
C LEU A 96 -20.47 10.80 -5.05
N PHE A 97 -19.17 10.85 -4.73
CA PHE A 97 -18.42 12.09 -4.80
C PHE A 97 -18.06 12.46 -6.25
N PHE A 98 -17.47 11.57 -7.03
CA PHE A 98 -16.96 11.91 -8.37
C PHE A 98 -18.07 12.11 -9.40
N PHE A 99 -19.08 11.25 -9.39
CA PHE A 99 -20.19 11.36 -10.35
C PHE A 99 -21.40 12.14 -9.83
N GLY A 100 -21.49 12.36 -8.50
CA GLY A 100 -22.52 13.17 -7.88
C GLY A 100 -22.04 14.57 -7.52
N LEU A 101 -21.40 14.71 -6.36
CA LEU A 101 -21.05 16.00 -5.75
C LEU A 101 -20.05 16.81 -6.56
N PHE A 102 -19.05 16.16 -7.17
CA PHE A 102 -17.95 16.83 -7.89
C PHE A 102 -18.14 16.85 -9.41
N ARG A 103 -19.29 16.42 -9.90
CA ARG A 103 -19.58 16.36 -11.35
C ARG A 103 -19.39 17.70 -12.06
N ALA A 104 -19.64 18.82 -11.37
CA ALA A 104 -19.47 20.17 -11.94
C ALA A 104 -17.99 20.60 -12.05
N PHE A 105 -17.09 19.94 -11.33
CA PHE A 105 -15.68 20.32 -11.25
C PHE A 105 -14.74 19.35 -11.94
N ILE A 106 -15.18 18.11 -12.17
CA ILE A 106 -14.34 17.02 -12.70
C ILE A 106 -15.00 16.48 -13.99
N PRO A 107 -14.28 16.52 -15.14
CA PRO A 107 -14.73 15.85 -16.37
C PRO A 107 -14.97 14.35 -16.14
N VAL A 108 -15.93 13.76 -16.86
CA VAL A 108 -16.36 12.36 -16.67
C VAL A 108 -15.19 11.38 -16.89
N GLU A 109 -14.33 11.66 -17.85
CA GLU A 109 -13.15 10.86 -18.17
C GLU A 109 -12.19 10.79 -16.96
N LEU A 110 -11.86 11.94 -16.37
CA LEU A 110 -11.01 12.03 -15.18
C LEU A 110 -11.71 11.44 -13.93
N ALA A 111 -13.03 11.62 -13.81
CA ALA A 111 -13.80 11.03 -12.71
C ALA A 111 -13.70 9.49 -12.72
N THR A 112 -13.68 8.89 -13.91
CA THR A 112 -13.55 7.44 -14.11
C THR A 112 -12.16 6.97 -13.72
N GLU A 113 -11.09 7.70 -14.08
CA GLU A 113 -9.72 7.40 -13.66
C GLU A 113 -9.53 7.53 -12.15
N TYR A 114 -10.09 8.58 -11.55
CA TYR A 114 -10.05 8.80 -10.10
C TYR A 114 -10.83 7.73 -9.34
N LEU A 115 -11.97 7.27 -9.88
CA LEU A 115 -12.69 6.13 -9.33
C LEU A 115 -11.82 4.87 -9.35
N ALA A 116 -11.13 4.61 -10.46
CA ALA A 116 -10.22 3.47 -10.57
C ALA A 116 -9.11 3.54 -9.51
N GLY A 117 -8.46 4.68 -9.36
CA GLY A 117 -7.46 4.90 -8.31
C GLY A 117 -8.02 4.73 -6.89
N ALA A 118 -9.22 5.24 -6.63
CA ALA A 118 -9.89 5.08 -5.33
C ALA A 118 -10.22 3.62 -5.02
N VAL A 119 -10.68 2.86 -6.00
CA VAL A 119 -10.98 1.42 -5.87
C VAL A 119 -9.71 0.62 -5.61
N LEU A 120 -8.64 0.85 -6.37
CA LEU A 120 -7.34 0.20 -6.15
C LEU A 120 -6.82 0.45 -4.74
N LEU A 121 -6.88 1.71 -4.28
CA LEU A 121 -6.49 2.11 -2.92
C LEU A 121 -7.40 1.49 -1.84
N GLY A 122 -8.70 1.38 -2.12
CA GLY A 122 -9.70 0.80 -1.22
C GLY A 122 -9.59 -0.72 -1.10
N ALA A 123 -9.28 -1.40 -2.20
CA ALA A 123 -9.17 -2.86 -2.25
C ALA A 123 -7.90 -3.39 -1.58
N ALA A 124 -6.82 -2.61 -1.52
CA ALA A 124 -5.58 -3.05 -0.89
C ALA A 124 -5.60 -2.85 0.64
N PRO A 125 -5.28 -3.87 1.45
CA PRO A 125 -5.03 -3.69 2.88
C PRO A 125 -3.71 -2.95 3.11
N CYS A 126 -3.68 -2.03 4.09
CA CYS A 126 -2.45 -1.33 4.45
C CYS A 126 -1.66 -2.16 5.45
N THR A 127 -0.52 -2.72 5.06
CA THR A 127 0.32 -3.55 5.94
C THR A 127 1.39 -2.75 6.68
N ALA A 128 1.97 -1.73 6.06
CA ALA A 128 3.08 -0.97 6.63
C ALA A 128 2.72 -0.19 7.90
N MET A 129 1.56 0.45 7.93
CA MET A 129 1.14 1.30 9.06
C MET A 129 0.42 0.53 10.17
N VAL A 130 0.00 -0.70 9.93
CA VAL A 130 -0.74 -1.52 10.92
C VAL A 130 0.09 -1.78 12.16
N PHE A 131 1.38 -2.06 12.02
CA PHE A 131 2.29 -2.27 13.16
C PHE A 131 2.45 -1.00 14.01
N VAL A 132 2.52 0.17 13.39
CA VAL A 132 2.59 1.45 14.09
C VAL A 132 1.31 1.71 14.87
N TRP A 133 0.16 1.53 14.24
CA TRP A 133 -1.14 1.71 14.91
C TRP A 133 -1.35 0.69 16.02
N SER A 134 -1.00 -0.58 15.80
CA SER A 134 -1.08 -1.62 16.82
C SER A 134 -0.23 -1.28 18.04
N SER A 135 0.99 -0.79 17.81
CA SER A 135 1.88 -0.34 18.91
C SER A 135 1.31 0.86 19.67
N LEU A 136 0.74 1.85 18.97
CA LEU A 136 0.16 3.04 19.58
C LEU A 136 -1.10 2.74 20.40
N THR A 137 -1.89 1.75 20.00
CA THR A 137 -3.11 1.31 20.69
C THR A 137 -2.86 0.21 21.72
N GLN A 138 -1.57 -0.13 21.97
CA GLN A 138 -1.19 -1.24 22.85
C GLN A 138 -1.80 -2.59 22.43
N GLY A 139 -2.01 -2.77 21.12
CA GLY A 139 -2.52 -4.02 20.56
C GLY A 139 -1.53 -5.17 20.68
N ASN A 140 -2.05 -6.40 20.59
CA ASN A 140 -1.21 -7.59 20.64
C ASN A 140 -0.33 -7.70 19.38
N PRO A 141 1.01 -7.61 19.51
CA PRO A 141 1.90 -7.62 18.36
C PRO A 141 1.89 -8.95 17.60
N VAL A 142 1.72 -10.07 18.29
CA VAL A 142 1.64 -11.41 17.65
C VAL A 142 0.38 -11.50 16.80
N TYR A 143 -0.75 -11.02 17.32
CA TYR A 143 -1.98 -10.97 16.56
C TYR A 143 -1.88 -10.06 15.34
N THR A 144 -1.22 -8.91 15.48
CA THR A 144 -0.98 -7.97 14.38
C THR A 144 -0.16 -8.61 13.25
N VAL A 145 0.92 -9.33 13.58
CA VAL A 145 1.73 -10.06 12.60
C VAL A 145 0.89 -11.07 11.82
N VAL A 146 0.05 -11.82 12.52
CA VAL A 146 -0.80 -12.84 11.88
C VAL A 146 -1.87 -12.19 10.99
N GLN A 147 -2.46 -11.09 11.42
CA GLN A 147 -3.40 -10.32 10.59
C GLN A 147 -2.75 -9.84 9.30
N VAL A 148 -1.55 -9.28 9.38
CA VAL A 148 -0.80 -8.84 8.19
C VAL A 148 -0.50 -10.03 7.29
N ALA A 149 0.07 -11.11 7.83
CA ALA A 149 0.43 -12.30 7.07
C ALA A 149 -0.77 -12.93 6.35
N THR A 150 -1.91 -13.03 7.04
CA THR A 150 -3.13 -13.60 6.44
C THR A 150 -3.71 -12.66 5.37
N ASN A 151 -3.69 -11.35 5.57
CA ASN A 151 -4.10 -10.39 4.55
C ASN A 151 -3.17 -10.44 3.32
N ASP A 152 -1.86 -10.60 3.51
CA ASP A 152 -0.91 -10.73 2.40
C ASP A 152 -1.12 -12.02 1.60
N ILE A 153 -1.58 -13.09 2.23
CA ILE A 153 -1.99 -14.31 1.52
C ILE A 153 -3.31 -14.08 0.76
N ILE A 154 -4.29 -13.45 1.39
CA ILE A 154 -5.59 -13.20 0.77
C ILE A 154 -5.46 -12.26 -0.44
N ILE A 155 -4.55 -11.26 -0.40
CA ILE A 155 -4.33 -10.33 -1.51
C ILE A 155 -3.97 -11.06 -2.81
N LEU A 156 -3.24 -12.17 -2.72
CA LEU A 156 -2.85 -12.96 -3.90
C LEU A 156 -4.07 -13.47 -4.69
N PHE A 157 -5.15 -13.78 -4.00
CA PHE A 157 -6.33 -14.40 -4.60
C PHE A 157 -7.50 -13.44 -4.74
N ALA A 158 -7.69 -12.52 -3.80
CA ALA A 158 -8.88 -11.69 -3.71
C ALA A 158 -8.74 -10.32 -4.40
N PHE A 159 -7.53 -9.73 -4.42
CA PHE A 159 -7.33 -8.37 -4.94
C PHE A 159 -7.73 -8.24 -6.41
N GLY A 160 -7.17 -9.10 -7.26
CA GLY A 160 -7.44 -9.07 -8.71
C GLY A 160 -8.93 -9.23 -9.05
N PRO A 161 -9.62 -10.27 -8.57
CA PRO A 161 -11.05 -10.44 -8.78
C PRO A 161 -11.91 -9.29 -8.26
N ILE A 162 -11.64 -8.78 -7.05
CA ILE A 162 -12.40 -7.66 -6.47
C ILE A 162 -12.22 -6.39 -7.31
N VAL A 163 -10.99 -6.05 -7.67
CA VAL A 163 -10.69 -4.88 -8.52
C VAL A 163 -11.34 -5.03 -9.88
N LYS A 164 -11.22 -6.20 -10.53
CA LYS A 164 -11.83 -6.47 -11.82
C LYS A 164 -13.36 -6.35 -11.76
N PHE A 165 -14.00 -6.86 -10.71
CA PHE A 165 -15.44 -6.76 -10.53
C PHE A 165 -15.88 -5.29 -10.35
N LEU A 166 -15.26 -4.55 -9.42
CA LEU A 166 -15.63 -3.16 -9.12
C LEU A 166 -15.37 -2.21 -10.29
N LEU A 167 -14.26 -2.37 -10.99
CA LEU A 167 -13.92 -1.54 -12.15
C LEU A 167 -14.66 -1.97 -13.40
N GLY A 168 -14.97 -3.27 -13.55
CA GLY A 168 -15.81 -3.78 -14.62
C GLY A 168 -17.22 -3.21 -14.61
N VAL A 169 -17.81 -3.01 -13.43
CA VAL A 169 -19.11 -2.34 -13.26
C VAL A 169 -19.05 -0.87 -13.72
N SER A 170 -17.86 -0.23 -13.65
CA SER A 170 -17.66 1.17 -14.04
C SER A 170 -17.17 1.35 -15.49
N ASN A 171 -17.15 0.28 -16.29
CA ASN A 171 -16.61 0.27 -17.66
C ASN A 171 -15.13 0.71 -17.75
N VAL A 172 -14.36 0.55 -16.66
CA VAL A 172 -12.92 0.83 -16.64
C VAL A 172 -12.18 -0.40 -17.15
N ALA A 173 -11.53 -0.27 -18.29
CA ALA A 173 -10.68 -1.32 -18.84
C ALA A 173 -9.39 -1.44 -18.01
N VAL A 174 -9.34 -2.41 -17.10
CA VAL A 174 -8.11 -2.72 -16.36
C VAL A 174 -7.49 -3.98 -16.94
N PRO A 175 -6.26 -3.93 -17.43
CA PRO A 175 -5.57 -5.11 -17.94
C PRO A 175 -5.27 -6.07 -16.78
N PHE A 176 -6.03 -7.16 -16.71
CA PHE A 176 -5.87 -8.18 -15.66
C PHE A 176 -4.44 -8.71 -15.56
N ASN A 177 -3.76 -8.84 -16.70
CA ASN A 177 -2.37 -9.28 -16.76
C ASN A 177 -1.43 -8.35 -15.99
N THR A 178 -1.64 -7.03 -16.05
CA THR A 178 -0.83 -6.06 -15.30
C THR A 178 -1.06 -6.19 -13.79
N ILE A 179 -2.32 -6.36 -13.36
CA ILE A 179 -2.63 -6.60 -11.94
C ILE A 179 -1.99 -7.89 -11.46
N PHE A 180 -2.16 -8.98 -12.21
CA PHE A 180 -1.59 -10.28 -11.87
C PHE A 180 -0.07 -10.23 -11.80
N LEU A 181 0.58 -9.64 -12.80
CA LEU A 181 2.04 -9.48 -12.83
C LEU A 181 2.53 -8.64 -11.64
N SER A 182 1.85 -7.56 -11.31
CA SER A 182 2.18 -6.72 -10.16
C SER A 182 2.09 -7.49 -8.84
N VAL A 183 1.03 -8.30 -8.65
CA VAL A 183 0.89 -9.15 -7.46
C VAL A 183 2.02 -10.18 -7.39
N VAL A 184 2.35 -10.83 -8.50
CA VAL A 184 3.46 -11.81 -8.54
C VAL A 184 4.78 -11.13 -8.21
N LEU A 185 5.10 -10.01 -8.85
CA LEU A 185 6.38 -9.31 -8.68
C LEU A 185 6.53 -8.69 -7.29
N PHE A 186 5.48 -8.04 -6.76
CA PHE A 186 5.60 -7.24 -5.54
C PHE A 186 5.09 -7.93 -4.28
N VAL A 187 4.40 -9.07 -4.40
CA VAL A 187 3.91 -9.83 -3.23
C VAL A 187 4.48 -11.25 -3.22
N VAL A 188 4.26 -12.04 -4.30
CA VAL A 188 4.66 -13.46 -4.29
C VAL A 188 6.18 -13.63 -4.18
N ILE A 189 6.94 -12.97 -5.04
CA ILE A 189 8.41 -13.14 -5.07
C ILE A 189 9.05 -12.65 -3.77
N PRO A 190 8.75 -11.44 -3.24
CA PRO A 190 9.28 -11.01 -1.95
C PRO A 190 8.85 -11.89 -0.78
N LEU A 191 7.61 -12.43 -0.79
CA LEU A 191 7.12 -13.34 0.23
C LEU A 191 7.90 -14.65 0.24
N VAL A 192 8.06 -15.29 -0.92
CA VAL A 192 8.83 -16.53 -1.06
C VAL A 192 10.29 -16.31 -0.65
N GLY A 193 10.91 -15.23 -1.13
CA GLY A 193 12.27 -14.85 -0.74
C GLY A 193 12.40 -14.58 0.77
N GLY A 194 11.42 -13.89 1.35
CA GLY A 194 11.35 -13.62 2.80
C GLY A 194 11.25 -14.90 3.64
N ILE A 195 10.41 -15.85 3.21
CA ILE A 195 10.27 -17.17 3.86
C ILE A 195 11.58 -17.95 3.82
N ILE A 196 12.21 -18.01 2.64
CA ILE A 196 13.49 -18.72 2.47
C ILE A 196 14.56 -18.09 3.37
N THR A 197 14.68 -16.77 3.38
CA THR A 197 15.64 -16.05 4.23
C THR A 197 15.36 -16.26 5.71
N ARG A 198 14.08 -16.16 6.14
CA ARG A 198 13.67 -16.46 7.52
C ARG A 198 14.11 -17.86 7.94
N MET A 199 13.79 -18.87 7.12
CA MET A 199 14.17 -20.25 7.40
C MET A 199 15.68 -20.44 7.46
N ALA A 200 16.43 -19.83 6.54
CA ALA A 200 17.90 -19.91 6.51
C ALA A 200 18.53 -19.27 7.75
N VAL A 201 18.04 -18.09 8.18
CA VAL A 201 18.56 -17.39 9.36
C VAL A 201 18.24 -18.16 10.64
N ILE A 202 16.99 -18.65 10.80
CA ILE A 202 16.60 -19.44 11.99
C ILE A 202 17.37 -20.77 12.05
N ARG A 203 17.68 -21.39 10.90
CA ARG A 203 18.44 -22.63 10.85
C ARG A 203 19.92 -22.43 11.24
N LYS A 204 20.49 -21.26 10.92
CA LYS A 204 21.91 -20.94 11.16
C LYS A 204 22.16 -20.33 12.55
N HIS A 205 21.18 -19.58 13.07
CA HIS A 205 21.26 -18.90 14.36
C HIS A 205 20.09 -19.35 15.24
N ASP A 206 19.19 -18.44 15.57
CA ASP A 206 17.95 -18.72 16.27
C ASP A 206 16.89 -17.66 15.95
N GLU A 207 15.70 -17.79 16.50
CA GLU A 207 14.60 -16.86 16.30
C GLU A 207 14.83 -15.52 17.03
N ASN A 208 15.56 -15.54 18.16
CA ASN A 208 15.93 -14.31 18.90
C ASN A 208 16.91 -13.47 18.09
N TYR A 209 17.91 -14.09 17.46
CA TYR A 209 18.83 -13.41 16.57
C TYR A 209 18.10 -12.77 15.39
N LEU A 210 17.16 -13.51 14.76
CA LEU A 210 16.35 -12.97 13.66
C LEU A 210 15.62 -11.70 14.08
N ASN A 211 14.88 -11.75 15.21
CA ASN A 211 14.00 -10.65 15.62
C ASN A 211 14.75 -9.47 16.22
N GLN A 212 15.82 -9.69 17.00
CA GLN A 212 16.52 -8.65 17.76
C GLN A 212 17.72 -8.05 17.04
N GLN A 213 18.39 -8.81 16.18
CA GLN A 213 19.61 -8.35 15.52
C GLN A 213 19.45 -8.22 14.01
N PHE A 214 18.93 -9.23 13.35
CA PHE A 214 18.84 -9.26 11.90
C PHE A 214 17.81 -8.26 11.37
N LEU A 215 16.58 -8.33 11.87
CA LEU A 215 15.48 -7.46 11.40
C LEU A 215 15.65 -5.99 11.78
N ASN A 216 16.26 -5.70 12.93
CA ASN A 216 16.53 -4.33 13.35
C ASN A 216 17.45 -3.55 12.40
N LYS A 217 18.33 -4.26 11.68
CA LYS A 217 19.20 -3.64 10.65
C LYS A 217 18.40 -3.09 9.48
N PHE A 218 17.25 -3.70 9.17
CA PHE A 218 16.41 -3.32 8.05
C PHE A 218 15.36 -2.25 8.38
N ASP A 219 15.10 -1.94 9.65
CA ASP A 219 14.08 -0.95 10.02
C ASP A 219 14.37 0.44 9.44
N SER A 220 15.66 0.87 9.45
CA SER A 220 16.06 2.13 8.83
C SER A 220 15.97 2.08 7.30
N VAL A 221 16.36 0.95 6.72
CA VAL A 221 16.32 0.73 5.27
C VAL A 221 14.88 0.78 4.75
N THR A 222 13.95 0.12 5.45
CA THR A 222 12.52 0.16 5.12
C THR A 222 11.96 1.59 5.17
N THR A 223 12.32 2.37 6.20
CA THR A 223 11.86 3.75 6.35
C THR A 223 12.42 4.65 5.24
N ILE A 224 13.70 4.53 4.94
CA ILE A 224 14.35 5.28 3.85
C ILE A 224 13.75 4.87 2.50
N GLY A 225 13.56 3.58 2.26
CA GLY A 225 12.91 3.07 1.05
C GLY A 225 11.51 3.66 0.86
N LEU A 226 10.70 3.73 1.92
CA LEU A 226 9.38 4.35 1.91
C LEU A 226 9.46 5.84 1.51
N LEU A 227 10.35 6.60 2.14
CA LEU A 227 10.47 8.03 1.86
C LEU A 227 10.96 8.30 0.44
N LEU A 228 11.94 7.53 -0.05
CA LEU A 228 12.43 7.64 -1.43
C LEU A 228 11.35 7.23 -2.44
N THR A 229 10.57 6.19 -2.16
CA THR A 229 9.44 5.80 -3.01
C THR A 229 8.41 6.93 -3.12
N LEU A 230 8.11 7.60 -2.00
CA LEU A 230 7.22 8.77 -2.01
C LEU A 230 7.79 9.90 -2.86
N VAL A 231 9.07 10.24 -2.72
CA VAL A 231 9.72 11.26 -3.56
C VAL A 231 9.58 10.90 -5.04
N LEU A 232 9.85 9.64 -5.43
CA LEU A 232 9.72 9.21 -6.82
C LEU A 232 8.28 9.30 -7.33
N ILE A 233 7.29 8.81 -6.57
CA ILE A 233 5.88 8.87 -6.96
C ILE A 233 5.47 10.33 -7.22
N PHE A 234 5.76 11.23 -6.31
CA PHE A 234 5.40 12.63 -6.44
C PHE A 234 6.20 13.36 -7.51
N MET A 235 7.43 12.95 -7.78
CA MET A 235 8.25 13.47 -8.88
C MET A 235 7.66 13.08 -10.25
N PHE A 236 7.26 11.82 -10.44
CA PHE A 236 6.62 11.37 -11.67
C PHE A 236 5.25 12.01 -11.91
N GLN A 237 4.52 12.34 -10.85
CA GLN A 237 3.19 12.95 -10.92
C GLN A 237 3.18 14.47 -10.81
N SER A 238 4.35 15.12 -10.81
CA SER A 238 4.48 16.57 -10.55
C SER A 238 3.65 17.42 -11.48
N GLU A 239 3.66 17.14 -12.79
CA GLU A 239 2.87 17.89 -13.76
C GLU A 239 1.36 17.76 -13.54
N VAL A 240 0.87 16.56 -13.28
CA VAL A 240 -0.55 16.31 -13.04
C VAL A 240 -1.01 17.01 -11.77
N ILE A 241 -0.16 16.97 -10.72
CA ILE A 241 -0.42 17.60 -9.43
C ILE A 241 -0.51 19.11 -9.58
N LEU A 242 0.44 19.74 -10.29
CA LEU A 242 0.46 21.18 -10.47
C LEU A 242 -0.62 21.70 -11.42
N LYS A 243 -1.00 20.90 -12.44
CA LYS A 243 -2.08 21.25 -13.35
C LYS A 243 -3.47 21.16 -12.75
N ASN A 244 -3.65 20.27 -11.74
CA ASN A 244 -4.96 19.96 -11.16
C ASN A 244 -5.01 20.03 -9.63
N PRO A 245 -4.63 21.15 -8.99
CA PRO A 245 -4.54 21.24 -7.54
C PRO A 245 -5.91 21.08 -6.85
N ILE A 246 -6.99 21.56 -7.48
CA ILE A 246 -8.36 21.43 -6.96
C ILE A 246 -8.79 19.96 -6.95
N HIS A 247 -8.47 19.20 -7.99
CA HIS A 247 -8.82 17.79 -8.07
C HIS A 247 -8.15 16.97 -6.95
N ILE A 248 -6.90 17.30 -6.59
CA ILE A 248 -6.20 16.66 -5.47
C ILE A 248 -6.94 16.91 -4.16
N LEU A 249 -7.34 18.17 -3.90
CA LEU A 249 -8.13 18.50 -2.71
C LEU A 249 -9.44 17.70 -2.66
N LEU A 250 -10.13 17.57 -3.78
CA LEU A 250 -11.38 16.81 -3.89
C LEU A 250 -11.16 15.31 -3.63
N ILE A 251 -10.08 14.72 -4.13
CA ILE A 251 -9.71 13.31 -3.86
C ILE A 251 -9.42 13.09 -2.37
N VAL A 252 -8.74 14.03 -1.72
CA VAL A 252 -8.47 13.97 -0.26
C VAL A 252 -9.77 13.98 0.53
N LEU A 253 -10.78 14.77 0.13
CA LEU A 253 -12.10 14.78 0.78
C LEU A 253 -12.81 13.43 0.68
N VAL A 254 -12.76 12.76 -0.47
CA VAL A 254 -13.30 11.38 -0.64
C VAL A 254 -12.64 10.42 0.35
N ARG A 255 -11.33 10.52 0.52
CA ARG A 255 -10.57 9.68 1.45
C ARG A 255 -10.94 9.92 2.90
N ILE A 256 -11.12 11.19 3.30
CA ILE A 256 -11.53 11.56 4.67
C ILE A 256 -12.94 11.05 4.93
N ALA A 257 -13.88 11.20 4.01
CA ALA A 257 -15.24 10.72 4.14
C ALA A 257 -15.32 9.20 4.35
N ASN A 258 -14.49 8.44 3.66
CA ASN A 258 -14.41 6.99 3.86
C ASN A 258 -13.82 6.61 5.24
N LYS A 259 -12.83 7.38 5.73
CA LYS A 259 -12.18 7.12 7.02
C LYS A 259 -13.09 7.41 8.21
N THR A 260 -13.96 8.41 8.11
CA THR A 260 -14.89 8.76 9.21
C THR A 260 -15.95 7.69 9.44
N LYS A 261 -16.42 6.99 8.39
CA LYS A 261 -17.33 5.84 8.54
C LYS A 261 -16.69 4.66 9.29
N GLY A 262 -15.39 4.43 9.14
CA GLY A 262 -14.67 3.34 9.84
C GLY A 262 -14.42 3.60 11.34
N ARG A 263 -14.78 4.77 11.88
CA ARG A 263 -14.74 5.06 13.33
C ARG A 263 -16.01 4.66 14.08
N PHE A 264 -17.07 4.32 13.36
CA PHE A 264 -18.38 3.94 13.93
C PHE A 264 -18.66 2.42 13.76
N LEU A 265 -17.72 1.65 13.22
CA LEU A 265 -17.71 0.20 13.17
C LEU A 265 -16.48 -0.35 13.93
#